data_3b1c526c9b1b6a30218a07399cad647e
#
_entry.id   3b1c526c9b1b6a30218a07399cad647e
#
_cell.length_a   1.000
_cell.length_b   1.000
_cell.length_c   1.000
_cell.angle_alpha   90.00
_cell.angle_beta   90.00
_cell.angle_gamma   90.00
#
_symmetry.space_group_name_H-M   'P 1'
#
loop_
_entity.id
_entity.type
_entity.pdbx_description
1 polymer ?
#
loop_
_entity_poly.entity_id
_entity_poly.type
_entity_poly.pdbx_seq_one_letter_code
_entity_poly.pdbx_strand_id
1 'polypeptide(L)'
;IIRHQLWNQRRQNGWIFVELVVVSFFLWTVIDPIYVLTSNLAIDPGYNEERAYALYMEYYDELHGKYDKTQDSTAIKQENLYRITRLVKNCPEVESFALVTSASFPNSSSWNGAEYFNDTLKVHSQYYQFVQTEGGDVFRTYGMKDAKSGQIMSLPEDCAAREGVFITERMAEELFGTTDAVGKRVRYNDSTFHEVMGVLQDYKHRINEQPGNLLIQVNSKVGNHSWIQWMYMLT
;
A
#
# COMPACT_ATOMS: atom_id res chain seq x y z
N ILE A 1 -26.38 -59.14 1.43
CA ILE A 1 -25.58 -59.38 2.64
C ILE A 1 -24.95 -58.06 3.11
N ILE A 2 -24.21 -57.31 2.29
CA ILE A 2 -23.55 -56.05 2.68
C ILE A 2 -24.48 -54.97 3.17
N ARG A 3 -25.64 -54.77 2.52
CA ARG A 3 -26.67 -53.79 2.93
C ARG A 3 -27.24 -54.09 4.32
N HIS A 4 -27.47 -55.34 4.67
CA HIS A 4 -27.96 -55.74 5.98
C HIS A 4 -26.94 -55.54 7.09
N GLN A 5 -25.67 -55.78 6.80
CA GLN A 5 -24.56 -55.51 7.73
C GLN A 5 -24.42 -54.02 8.00
N LEU A 6 -24.45 -53.19 6.97
CA LEU A 6 -24.39 -51.73 7.09
C LEU A 6 -25.58 -51.19 7.90
N TRP A 7 -26.75 -51.74 7.73
CA TRP A 7 -27.94 -51.30 8.47
C TRP A 7 -27.90 -51.72 9.95
N ASN A 8 -27.39 -52.90 10.26
CA ASN A 8 -27.24 -53.36 11.64
C ASN A 8 -26.16 -52.59 12.41
N GLN A 9 -25.13 -52.10 11.73
CA GLN A 9 -24.07 -51.32 12.31
C GLN A 9 -24.26 -49.81 12.16
N ARG A 10 -25.48 -49.37 11.81
CA ARG A 10 -25.75 -47.96 11.50
C ARG A 10 -25.35 -46.95 12.59
N ARG A 11 -25.41 -47.35 13.87
CA ARG A 11 -24.98 -46.49 14.99
C ARG A 11 -23.48 -46.31 15.00
N GLN A 12 -22.74 -47.37 14.79
CA GLN A 12 -21.29 -47.38 14.77
C GLN A 12 -20.75 -46.69 13.51
N ASN A 13 -21.34 -46.99 12.34
CA ASN A 13 -21.00 -46.36 11.08
C ASN A 13 -21.39 -44.86 11.09
N GLY A 14 -22.47 -44.48 11.71
CA GLY A 14 -22.89 -43.10 11.88
C GLY A 14 -21.92 -42.29 12.73
N TRP A 15 -21.40 -42.90 13.81
CA TRP A 15 -20.42 -42.27 14.65
C TRP A 15 -19.09 -42.02 13.88
N ILE A 16 -18.57 -43.03 13.18
CA ILE A 16 -17.37 -42.91 12.33
C ILE A 16 -17.57 -41.83 11.27
N PHE A 17 -18.76 -41.74 10.64
CA PHE A 17 -19.05 -40.67 9.68
C PHE A 17 -18.97 -39.30 10.31
N VAL A 18 -19.57 -39.09 11.50
CA VAL A 18 -19.48 -37.82 12.23
C VAL A 18 -18.04 -37.47 12.58
N GLU A 19 -17.28 -38.45 13.06
CA GLU A 19 -15.85 -38.28 13.38
C GLU A 19 -15.05 -37.87 12.14
N LEU A 20 -15.25 -38.50 10.98
CA LEU A 20 -14.61 -38.14 9.73
C LEU A 20 -14.98 -36.71 9.28
N VAL A 21 -16.25 -36.31 9.42
CA VAL A 21 -16.68 -34.96 9.10
C VAL A 21 -16.00 -33.94 10.01
N VAL A 22 -15.93 -34.21 11.31
CA VAL A 22 -15.26 -33.32 12.28
C VAL A 22 -13.78 -33.22 11.98
N VAL A 23 -13.09 -34.34 11.77
CA VAL A 23 -11.66 -34.36 11.42
C VAL A 23 -11.41 -33.60 10.10
N SER A 24 -12.24 -33.85 9.09
CA SER A 24 -12.12 -33.16 7.80
C SER A 24 -12.30 -31.65 7.94
N PHE A 25 -13.26 -31.20 8.77
CA PHE A 25 -13.44 -29.78 9.07
C PHE A 25 -12.22 -29.17 9.74
N PHE A 26 -11.65 -29.83 10.75
CA PHE A 26 -10.41 -29.34 11.40
C PHE A 26 -9.21 -29.35 10.43
N LEU A 27 -9.04 -30.37 9.62
CA LEU A 27 -8.00 -30.39 8.61
C LEU A 27 -8.17 -29.24 7.60
N TRP A 28 -9.39 -28.97 7.15
CA TRP A 28 -9.67 -27.86 6.25
C TRP A 28 -9.27 -26.52 6.87
N THR A 29 -9.66 -26.26 8.13
CA THR A 29 -9.34 -25.00 8.82
C THR A 29 -7.84 -24.76 9.02
N VAL A 30 -7.01 -25.79 8.93
CA VAL A 30 -5.56 -25.69 9.01
C VAL A 30 -4.92 -25.60 7.61
N ILE A 31 -5.36 -26.43 6.68
CA ILE A 31 -4.76 -26.52 5.35
C ILE A 31 -5.07 -25.31 4.50
N ASP A 32 -6.31 -24.80 4.54
CA ASP A 32 -6.74 -23.67 3.72
C ASP A 32 -5.94 -22.38 4.00
N PRO A 33 -5.76 -21.93 5.26
CA PRO A 33 -4.93 -20.75 5.54
C PRO A 33 -3.46 -20.93 5.15
N ILE A 34 -2.91 -22.13 5.30
CA ILE A 34 -1.53 -22.42 4.88
C ILE A 34 -1.41 -22.33 3.36
N TYR A 35 -2.38 -22.90 2.62
CA TYR A 35 -2.41 -22.82 1.16
C TYR A 35 -2.53 -21.38 0.68
N VAL A 36 -3.46 -20.61 1.25
CA VAL A 36 -3.67 -19.18 0.91
C VAL A 36 -2.40 -18.37 1.20
N LEU A 37 -1.80 -18.56 2.36
CA LEU A 37 -0.58 -17.86 2.74
C LEU A 37 0.59 -18.18 1.80
N THR A 38 0.84 -19.46 1.54
CA THR A 38 1.94 -19.89 0.65
C THR A 38 1.70 -19.43 -0.78
N SER A 39 0.46 -19.47 -1.26
CA SER A 39 0.09 -18.97 -2.57
C SER A 39 0.31 -17.45 -2.68
N ASN A 40 -0.09 -16.69 -1.65
CA ASN A 40 0.14 -15.25 -1.63
C ASN A 40 1.64 -14.91 -1.58
N LEU A 41 2.43 -15.60 -0.78
CA LEU A 41 3.88 -15.37 -0.69
C LEU A 41 4.63 -15.68 -2.01
N ALA A 42 4.07 -16.52 -2.87
CA ALA A 42 4.65 -16.84 -4.17
C ALA A 42 4.46 -15.75 -5.24
N ILE A 43 3.55 -14.80 -5.02
CA ILE A 43 3.31 -13.68 -5.95
C ILE A 43 4.32 -12.58 -5.67
N ASP A 44 4.93 -12.00 -6.72
CA ASP A 44 5.82 -10.83 -6.62
C ASP A 44 5.09 -9.68 -5.90
N PRO A 45 5.66 -9.10 -4.84
CA PRO A 45 5.05 -8.00 -4.12
C PRO A 45 4.96 -6.70 -4.94
N GLY A 46 5.74 -6.55 -5.99
CA GLY A 46 5.77 -5.34 -6.83
C GLY A 46 6.54 -4.16 -6.22
N TYR A 47 7.36 -4.41 -5.20
CA TYR A 47 8.19 -3.38 -4.54
C TYR A 47 9.56 -3.93 -4.12
N ASN A 48 10.48 -3.00 -3.83
CA ASN A 48 11.78 -3.35 -3.29
C ASN A 48 11.65 -3.78 -1.82
N GLU A 49 12.10 -5.00 -1.51
CA GLU A 49 12.20 -5.52 -0.13
C GLU A 49 13.63 -5.42 0.40
N GLU A 50 14.61 -5.60 -0.48
CA GLU A 50 16.02 -5.59 -0.11
C GLU A 50 16.50 -4.16 0.08
N ARG A 51 17.28 -3.93 1.15
CA ARG A 51 17.91 -2.64 1.44
C ARG A 51 16.94 -1.47 1.62
N ALA A 52 15.66 -1.74 1.87
CA ALA A 52 14.64 -0.73 2.11
C ALA A 52 14.43 -0.51 3.61
N TYR A 53 14.43 0.75 4.03
CA TYR A 53 14.31 1.14 5.43
C TYR A 53 13.23 2.20 5.61
N ALA A 54 12.45 2.06 6.67
CA ALA A 54 11.51 3.08 7.09
C ALA A 54 12.08 3.84 8.30
N LEU A 55 12.30 5.13 8.15
CA LEU A 55 12.74 6.03 9.22
C LEU A 55 11.53 6.71 9.83
N TYR A 56 11.30 6.50 11.12
CA TYR A 56 10.30 7.22 11.87
C TYR A 56 10.89 8.47 12.49
N MET A 57 10.21 9.61 12.32
CA MET A 57 10.61 10.90 12.85
C MET A 57 9.55 11.37 13.86
N GLU A 58 9.97 11.66 15.08
CA GLU A 58 9.09 12.11 16.14
C GLU A 58 9.58 13.44 16.72
N TYR A 59 8.64 14.28 17.12
CA TYR A 59 8.92 15.50 17.88
C TYR A 59 8.71 15.22 19.36
N TYR A 60 9.53 15.82 20.18
CA TYR A 60 9.33 15.76 21.63
C TYR A 60 8.02 16.44 22.01
N ASP A 61 7.21 15.79 22.82
CA ASP A 61 5.98 16.34 23.38
C ASP A 61 6.28 17.24 24.59
N GLU A 62 5.27 17.93 25.09
CA GLU A 62 5.38 18.88 26.21
C GLU A 62 5.89 18.22 27.51
N LEU A 63 5.76 16.92 27.66
CA LEU A 63 6.19 16.18 28.85
C LEU A 63 7.65 15.74 28.77
N HIS A 64 8.25 15.82 27.59
CA HIS A 64 9.63 15.39 27.39
C HIS A 64 10.64 16.47 27.80
N GLY A 65 11.68 16.10 28.55
CA GLY A 65 12.68 17.05 29.09
C GLY A 65 13.50 17.82 28.04
N LYS A 66 13.42 17.45 26.77
CA LYS A 66 14.04 18.16 25.63
C LYS A 66 13.03 18.93 24.79
N TYR A 67 11.77 19.02 25.25
CA TYR A 67 10.76 19.79 24.55
C TYR A 67 11.13 21.29 24.53
N ASP A 68 11.03 21.88 23.35
CA ASP A 68 11.24 23.31 23.13
C ASP A 68 10.01 23.90 22.44
N LYS A 69 9.23 24.65 23.19
CA LYS A 69 8.02 25.30 22.69
C LYS A 69 8.27 26.24 21.50
N THR A 70 9.48 26.77 21.36
CA THR A 70 9.85 27.63 20.23
C THR A 70 9.93 26.86 18.92
N GLN A 71 10.13 25.54 18.98
CA GLN A 71 10.21 24.62 17.84
C GLN A 71 8.85 23.98 17.48
N ASP A 72 7.80 24.27 18.21
CA ASP A 72 6.51 23.56 18.07
C ASP A 72 5.58 24.16 17.01
N SER A 73 5.99 25.20 16.30
CA SER A 73 5.17 25.73 15.20
C SER A 73 5.18 24.81 13.97
N THR A 74 4.05 24.74 13.27
CA THR A 74 3.91 23.95 12.04
C THR A 74 4.96 24.33 10.99
N ALA A 75 5.29 25.61 10.86
CA ALA A 75 6.27 26.09 9.91
C ALA A 75 7.68 25.57 10.23
N ILE A 76 8.05 25.56 11.52
CA ILE A 76 9.37 25.05 11.96
C ILE A 76 9.43 23.53 11.77
N LYS A 77 8.36 22.80 12.09
CA LYS A 77 8.27 21.35 11.86
C LYS A 77 8.44 21.03 10.38
N GLN A 78 7.80 21.77 9.48
CA GLN A 78 7.97 21.62 8.04
C GLN A 78 9.41 21.90 7.60
N GLU A 79 10.01 23.00 8.04
CA GLU A 79 11.40 23.31 7.71
C GLU A 79 12.38 22.22 8.22
N ASN A 80 12.16 21.70 9.41
CA ASN A 80 12.93 20.60 9.96
C ASN A 80 12.83 19.34 9.10
N LEU A 81 11.62 18.99 8.60
CA LEU A 81 11.44 17.88 7.67
C LEU A 81 12.24 18.10 6.37
N TYR A 82 12.14 19.29 5.75
CA TYR A 82 12.90 19.59 4.55
C TYR A 82 14.44 19.62 4.80
N ARG A 83 14.86 20.01 6.00
CA ARG A 83 16.28 19.93 6.38
C ARG A 83 16.74 18.47 6.47
N ILE A 84 15.93 17.58 7.04
CA ILE A 84 16.21 16.14 7.10
C ILE A 84 16.28 15.56 5.68
N THR A 85 15.33 15.88 4.79
CA THR A 85 15.38 15.39 3.41
C THR A 85 16.64 15.82 2.68
N ARG A 86 17.10 17.05 2.89
CA ARG A 86 18.39 17.54 2.32
C ARG A 86 19.61 16.79 2.88
N LEU A 87 19.61 16.43 4.16
CA LEU A 87 20.67 15.62 4.75
C LEU A 87 20.67 14.21 4.16
N VAL A 88 19.50 13.58 4.04
CA VAL A 88 19.35 12.24 3.46
C VAL A 88 19.76 12.22 1.99
N LYS A 89 19.36 13.23 1.21
CA LYS A 89 19.78 13.39 -0.20
C LYS A 89 21.29 13.39 -0.38
N ASN A 90 22.03 13.95 0.58
CA ASN A 90 23.50 14.06 0.54
C ASN A 90 24.21 12.87 1.20
N CYS A 91 23.46 11.87 1.69
CA CYS A 91 24.04 10.65 2.27
C CYS A 91 24.43 9.69 1.14
N PRO A 92 25.72 9.35 0.97
CA PRO A 92 26.17 8.55 -0.17
C PRO A 92 25.65 7.10 -0.13
N GLU A 93 25.21 6.61 1.03
CA GLU A 93 24.65 5.29 1.21
C GLU A 93 23.17 5.21 0.80
N VAL A 94 22.49 6.34 0.59
CA VAL A 94 21.08 6.41 0.21
C VAL A 94 20.94 6.57 -1.29
N GLU A 95 20.41 5.57 -1.96
CA GLU A 95 20.17 5.60 -3.42
C GLU A 95 18.92 6.41 -3.79
N SER A 96 17.89 6.32 -2.96
CA SER A 96 16.61 7.01 -3.17
C SER A 96 15.84 7.12 -1.86
N PHE A 97 14.96 8.10 -1.76
CA PHE A 97 14.07 8.25 -0.60
C PHE A 97 12.71 8.83 -0.98
N ALA A 98 11.72 8.61 -0.13
CA ALA A 98 10.37 9.19 -0.26
C ALA A 98 9.85 9.63 1.12
N LEU A 99 9.31 10.84 1.20
CA LEU A 99 8.63 11.33 2.39
C LEU A 99 7.16 10.92 2.35
N VAL A 100 6.73 10.16 3.35
CA VAL A 100 5.47 9.41 3.32
C VAL A 100 4.63 9.60 4.58
N THR A 101 3.35 9.31 4.47
CA THR A 101 2.46 9.19 5.64
C THR A 101 2.56 7.79 6.26
N SER A 102 2.08 7.63 7.49
CA SER A 102 2.22 6.40 8.30
C SER A 102 1.67 5.12 7.64
N ALA A 103 0.70 5.24 6.74
CA ALA A 103 0.08 4.09 6.06
C ALA A 103 0.55 3.92 4.61
N SER A 104 1.52 4.74 4.16
CA SER A 104 1.87 4.87 2.74
C SER A 104 3.18 4.18 2.38
N PHE A 105 3.50 3.06 3.02
CA PHE A 105 4.67 2.26 2.66
C PHE A 105 4.39 0.76 2.77
N PRO A 106 5.17 -0.08 2.07
CA PRO A 106 5.01 -1.53 2.07
C PRO A 106 5.10 -2.12 3.47
N ASN A 107 4.31 -3.14 3.74
CA ASN A 107 4.26 -3.82 5.04
C ASN A 107 3.93 -2.92 6.25
N SER A 108 3.41 -1.72 6.02
CA SER A 108 2.90 -0.88 7.10
C SER A 108 1.80 -1.60 7.88
N SER A 109 1.82 -1.44 9.21
CA SER A 109 0.73 -1.92 10.07
C SER A 109 -0.55 -1.09 9.90
N SER A 110 -0.42 0.14 9.41
CA SER A 110 -1.53 1.04 9.13
C SER A 110 -2.06 0.82 7.72
N TRP A 111 -3.34 1.10 7.53
CA TRP A 111 -4.03 1.00 6.26
C TRP A 111 -4.92 2.22 6.06
N ASN A 112 -4.77 2.89 4.92
CA ASN A 112 -5.66 3.96 4.49
C ASN A 112 -6.39 3.51 3.25
N GLY A 113 -7.71 3.56 3.28
CA GLY A 113 -8.54 3.21 2.14
C GLY A 113 -9.58 4.27 1.87
N ALA A 114 -9.92 4.39 0.61
CA ALA A 114 -10.95 5.30 0.13
C ALA A 114 -11.73 4.68 -1.02
N GLU A 115 -12.92 5.20 -1.23
CA GLU A 115 -13.74 4.85 -2.38
C GLU A 115 -13.53 5.85 -3.50
N TYR A 116 -13.23 5.33 -4.68
CA TYR A 116 -13.02 6.10 -5.88
C TYR A 116 -14.05 5.74 -6.93
N PHE A 117 -14.42 6.71 -7.71
CA PHE A 117 -15.48 6.61 -8.70
C PHE A 117 -14.98 7.05 -10.06
N ASN A 118 -15.46 6.39 -11.10
CA ASN A 118 -15.67 7.01 -12.39
C ASN A 118 -17.15 7.44 -12.48
N ASP A 119 -17.68 7.73 -13.68
CA ASP A 119 -19.07 8.19 -13.84
C ASP A 119 -20.11 7.13 -13.42
N THR A 120 -19.78 5.85 -13.45
CA THR A 120 -20.72 4.73 -13.28
C THR A 120 -20.29 3.67 -12.26
N LEU A 121 -18.99 3.50 -12.04
CA LEU A 121 -18.43 2.44 -11.20
C LEU A 121 -17.77 3.03 -9.96
N LYS A 122 -17.75 2.22 -8.91
CA LYS A 122 -17.17 2.52 -7.62
C LYS A 122 -16.19 1.41 -7.23
N VAL A 123 -14.98 1.80 -6.85
CA VAL A 123 -13.92 0.89 -6.45
C VAL A 123 -13.33 1.33 -5.12
N HIS A 124 -13.18 0.37 -4.21
CA HIS A 124 -12.43 0.59 -2.98
C HIS A 124 -10.94 0.39 -3.24
N SER A 125 -10.13 1.36 -2.84
CA SER A 125 -8.69 1.36 -3.08
C SER A 125 -7.92 1.71 -1.82
N GLN A 126 -6.77 1.09 -1.65
CA GLN A 126 -5.72 1.58 -0.77
C GLN A 126 -5.26 2.95 -1.26
N TYR A 127 -4.91 3.82 -0.35
CA TYR A 127 -4.51 5.19 -0.63
C TYR A 127 -3.15 5.50 -0.03
N TYR A 128 -2.20 5.86 -0.89
CA TYR A 128 -0.88 6.32 -0.48
C TYR A 128 -0.70 7.81 -0.74
N GLN A 129 -0.12 8.49 0.21
CA GLN A 129 0.23 9.91 0.11
C GLN A 129 1.73 10.11 0.25
N PHE A 130 2.27 10.80 -0.72
CA PHE A 130 3.67 11.22 -0.72
C PHE A 130 3.77 12.73 -0.79
N VAL A 131 4.90 13.24 -0.31
CA VAL A 131 5.28 14.63 -0.52
C VAL A 131 6.45 14.69 -1.48
N GLN A 132 6.27 15.38 -2.59
CA GLN A 132 7.33 15.64 -3.53
C GLN A 132 8.36 16.56 -2.88
N THR A 133 9.59 16.10 -2.80
CA THR A 133 10.73 16.84 -2.25
C THR A 133 11.89 16.80 -3.24
N GLU A 134 12.79 17.78 -3.13
CA GLU A 134 13.96 17.82 -3.99
C GLU A 134 14.84 16.56 -3.81
N GLY A 135 14.99 15.78 -4.86
CA GLY A 135 15.74 14.52 -4.88
C GLY A 135 14.97 13.30 -4.35
N GLY A 136 13.74 13.47 -3.86
CA GLY A 136 12.87 12.36 -3.51
C GLY A 136 12.21 11.75 -4.75
N ASP A 137 12.20 10.42 -4.83
CA ASP A 137 11.55 9.67 -5.90
C ASP A 137 10.86 8.44 -5.33
N VAL A 138 9.56 8.55 -5.19
CA VAL A 138 8.70 7.51 -4.60
C VAL A 138 8.72 6.21 -5.41
N PHE A 139 8.68 6.30 -6.72
CA PHE A 139 8.59 5.11 -7.58
C PHE A 139 9.92 4.35 -7.60
N ARG A 140 11.02 5.07 -7.65
CA ARG A 140 12.35 4.47 -7.53
C ARG A 140 12.57 3.87 -6.15
N THR A 141 12.18 4.59 -5.09
CA THR A 141 12.35 4.11 -3.70
C THR A 141 11.57 2.84 -3.44
N TYR A 142 10.35 2.72 -3.98
CA TYR A 142 9.53 1.52 -3.83
C TYR A 142 9.77 0.47 -4.91
N GLY A 143 10.48 0.80 -5.98
CA GLY A 143 10.66 -0.11 -7.12
C GLY A 143 9.40 -0.27 -7.97
N MET A 144 8.46 0.68 -7.92
CA MET A 144 7.20 0.60 -8.63
C MET A 144 7.40 0.79 -10.13
N LYS A 145 6.83 -0.10 -10.91
CA LYS A 145 6.99 -0.14 -12.36
C LYS A 145 5.74 0.35 -13.09
N ASP A 146 5.98 1.03 -14.19
CA ASP A 146 4.93 1.36 -15.16
C ASP A 146 4.37 0.08 -15.79
N ALA A 147 3.06 -0.02 -15.86
CA ALA A 147 2.34 -1.19 -16.34
C ALA A 147 2.66 -1.53 -17.81
N LYS A 148 2.87 -0.52 -18.64
CA LYS A 148 3.06 -0.68 -20.07
C LYS A 148 4.52 -0.95 -20.46
N SER A 149 5.45 -0.22 -19.86
CA SER A 149 6.87 -0.34 -20.18
C SER A 149 7.63 -1.36 -19.32
N GLY A 150 7.12 -1.69 -18.13
CA GLY A 150 7.80 -2.54 -17.15
C GLY A 150 9.04 -1.90 -16.51
N GLN A 151 9.32 -0.63 -16.82
CA GLN A 151 10.41 0.14 -16.21
C GLN A 151 9.92 0.86 -14.95
N ILE A 152 10.84 1.30 -14.09
CA ILE A 152 10.48 2.14 -12.94
C ILE A 152 9.68 3.33 -13.45
N MET A 153 8.54 3.58 -12.81
CA MET A 153 7.67 4.71 -13.15
C MET A 153 8.44 6.02 -12.98
N SER A 154 8.31 6.91 -13.94
CA SER A 154 8.85 8.26 -13.86
C SER A 154 7.87 9.18 -13.14
N LEU A 155 8.37 9.95 -12.17
CA LEU A 155 7.58 10.98 -11.49
C LEU A 155 7.68 12.30 -12.28
N PRO A 156 6.58 12.77 -12.92
CA PRO A 156 6.59 14.06 -13.60
C PRO A 156 6.81 15.22 -12.61
N GLU A 157 7.61 16.20 -13.00
CA GLU A 157 7.94 17.36 -12.15
C GLU A 157 6.70 18.18 -11.75
N ASP A 158 5.71 18.23 -12.62
CA ASP A 158 4.46 18.97 -12.42
C ASP A 158 3.35 18.14 -11.75
N CYS A 159 3.61 16.88 -11.43
CA CYS A 159 2.62 15.95 -10.88
C CYS A 159 1.91 16.50 -9.64
N ALA A 160 2.67 16.99 -8.68
CA ALA A 160 2.11 17.53 -7.44
C ALA A 160 1.33 18.84 -7.66
N ALA A 161 1.70 19.65 -8.66
CA ALA A 161 0.98 20.88 -9.02
C ALA A 161 -0.36 20.59 -9.73
N ARG A 162 -0.44 19.46 -10.44
CA ARG A 162 -1.66 19.00 -11.15
C ARG A 162 -2.59 18.17 -10.27
N GLU A 163 -2.21 17.90 -9.02
CA GLU A 163 -2.94 16.98 -8.14
C GLU A 163 -3.19 15.61 -8.82
N GLY A 164 -2.22 15.17 -9.62
CA GLY A 164 -2.29 13.94 -10.38
C GLY A 164 -2.16 12.72 -9.49
N VAL A 165 -2.73 11.62 -9.94
CA VAL A 165 -2.68 10.34 -9.24
C VAL A 165 -2.14 9.23 -10.13
N PHE A 166 -1.57 8.22 -9.50
CA PHE A 166 -1.17 6.96 -10.12
C PHE A 166 -2.03 5.85 -9.56
N ILE A 167 -2.43 4.92 -10.42
CA ILE A 167 -3.30 3.80 -10.04
C ILE A 167 -2.69 2.48 -10.52
N THR A 168 -3.00 1.37 -9.84
CA THR A 168 -2.59 0.04 -10.30
C THR A 168 -3.40 -0.43 -11.52
N GLU A 169 -2.85 -1.39 -12.29
CA GLU A 169 -3.52 -2.02 -13.43
C GLU A 169 -4.90 -2.54 -13.04
N ARG A 170 -4.98 -3.26 -11.92
CA ARG A 170 -6.24 -3.78 -11.38
C ARG A 170 -7.28 -2.69 -11.16
N MET A 171 -6.89 -1.57 -10.53
CA MET A 171 -7.80 -0.44 -10.32
C MET A 171 -8.22 0.21 -11.64
N ALA A 172 -7.31 0.30 -12.62
CA ALA A 172 -7.62 0.81 -13.94
C ALA A 172 -8.63 -0.08 -14.68
N GLU A 173 -8.45 -1.40 -14.62
CA GLU A 173 -9.38 -2.37 -15.21
C GLU A 173 -10.75 -2.33 -14.53
N GLU A 174 -10.80 -2.30 -13.20
CA GLU A 174 -12.06 -2.24 -12.44
C GLU A 174 -12.83 -0.94 -12.69
N LEU A 175 -12.14 0.22 -12.78
CA LEU A 175 -12.82 1.51 -13.00
C LEU A 175 -13.12 1.79 -14.46
N PHE A 176 -12.24 1.42 -15.38
CA PHE A 176 -12.30 1.88 -16.76
C PHE A 176 -12.41 0.76 -17.79
N GLY A 177 -12.34 -0.50 -17.36
CA GLY A 177 -12.36 -1.68 -18.25
C GLY A 177 -11.10 -1.79 -19.13
N THR A 178 -10.04 -1.07 -18.81
CA THR A 178 -8.78 -1.06 -19.57
C THR A 178 -7.62 -0.55 -18.73
N THR A 179 -6.42 -1.05 -18.98
CA THR A 179 -5.18 -0.52 -18.39
C THR A 179 -4.72 0.80 -19.03
N ASP A 180 -5.26 1.18 -20.21
CA ASP A 180 -4.98 2.47 -20.84
C ASP A 180 -5.86 3.57 -20.21
N ALA A 181 -5.49 3.98 -19.00
CA ALA A 181 -6.27 4.91 -18.17
C ALA A 181 -5.60 6.29 -18.01
N VAL A 182 -4.41 6.52 -18.57
CA VAL A 182 -3.72 7.82 -18.47
C VAL A 182 -4.58 8.93 -19.10
N GLY A 183 -4.70 10.06 -18.40
CA GLY A 183 -5.54 11.19 -18.77
C GLY A 183 -7.03 11.05 -18.41
N LYS A 184 -7.47 9.88 -17.97
CA LYS A 184 -8.83 9.72 -17.43
C LYS A 184 -8.93 10.33 -16.03
N ARG A 185 -10.16 10.58 -15.57
CA ARG A 185 -10.41 11.20 -14.28
C ARG A 185 -10.99 10.21 -13.30
N VAL A 186 -10.46 10.23 -12.08
CA VAL A 186 -10.96 9.51 -10.91
C VAL A 186 -11.53 10.50 -9.94
N ARG A 187 -12.68 10.22 -9.37
CA ARG A 187 -13.37 11.06 -8.39
C ARG A 187 -13.27 10.43 -7.02
N TYR A 188 -12.83 11.20 -6.02
CA TYR A 188 -12.81 10.77 -4.62
C TYR A 188 -14.15 11.00 -3.90
N ASN A 189 -14.79 12.12 -4.23
CA ASN A 189 -16.13 12.50 -3.73
C ASN A 189 -16.86 13.27 -4.85
N ASP A 190 -17.99 13.87 -4.55
CA ASP A 190 -18.77 14.57 -5.60
C ASP A 190 -18.10 15.81 -6.19
N SER A 191 -17.03 16.31 -5.59
CA SER A 191 -16.38 17.56 -5.99
C SER A 191 -14.89 17.44 -6.33
N THR A 192 -14.21 16.37 -5.89
CA THR A 192 -12.75 16.24 -6.04
C THR A 192 -12.44 15.27 -7.17
N PHE A 193 -11.82 15.77 -8.23
CA PHE A 193 -11.37 15.01 -9.39
C PHE A 193 -9.85 15.01 -9.44
N HIS A 194 -9.28 13.84 -9.75
CA HIS A 194 -7.86 13.65 -9.97
C HIS A 194 -7.63 13.08 -11.38
N GLU A 195 -6.62 13.58 -12.08
CA GLU A 195 -6.22 13.04 -13.35
C GLU A 195 -5.25 11.87 -13.14
N VAL A 196 -5.49 10.76 -13.83
CA VAL A 196 -4.57 9.61 -13.83
C VAL A 196 -3.36 9.96 -14.68
N MET A 197 -2.20 10.07 -14.05
CA MET A 197 -0.94 10.43 -14.71
C MET A 197 -0.10 9.20 -15.09
N GLY A 198 -0.37 8.04 -14.50
CA GLY A 198 0.29 6.79 -14.84
C GLY A 198 -0.44 5.59 -14.28
N VAL A 199 -0.21 4.44 -14.90
CA VAL A 199 -0.73 3.15 -14.46
C VAL A 199 0.46 2.27 -14.04
N LEU A 200 0.43 1.79 -12.82
CA LEU A 200 1.45 0.97 -12.19
C LEU A 200 1.12 -0.51 -12.34
N GLN A 201 2.15 -1.35 -12.40
CA GLN A 201 1.96 -2.79 -12.21
C GLN A 201 1.29 -3.07 -10.86
N ASP A 202 0.67 -4.23 -10.74
CA ASP A 202 0.03 -4.63 -9.51
C ASP A 202 1.00 -4.63 -8.32
N TYR A 203 0.49 -4.23 -7.17
CA TYR A 203 1.26 -3.96 -5.98
C TYR A 203 0.57 -4.54 -4.75
N LYS A 204 1.34 -5.11 -3.84
CA LYS A 204 0.85 -5.59 -2.55
C LYS A 204 1.12 -4.57 -1.45
N HIS A 205 0.15 -4.31 -0.62
CA HIS A 205 0.40 -3.54 0.60
C HIS A 205 1.16 -4.36 1.64
N ARG A 206 0.77 -5.63 1.79
CA ARG A 206 1.45 -6.59 2.67
C ARG A 206 1.87 -7.82 1.87
N ILE A 207 3.04 -8.36 2.22
CA ILE A 207 3.61 -9.50 1.52
C ILE A 207 2.71 -10.75 1.53
N ASN A 208 1.91 -10.92 2.59
CA ASN A 208 1.00 -12.05 2.76
C ASN A 208 -0.39 -11.85 2.14
N GLU A 209 -0.64 -10.71 1.52
CA GLU A 209 -1.90 -10.38 0.85
C GLU A 209 -1.77 -10.57 -0.67
N GLN A 210 -2.90 -10.62 -1.35
CA GLN A 210 -2.93 -10.51 -2.82
C GLN A 210 -2.73 -9.06 -3.24
N PRO A 211 -2.23 -8.80 -4.47
CA PRO A 211 -2.22 -7.47 -5.04
C PRO A 211 -3.62 -6.87 -5.01
N GLY A 212 -3.71 -5.62 -4.58
CA GLY A 212 -4.97 -4.90 -4.43
C GLY A 212 -5.00 -3.62 -5.25
N ASN A 213 -6.15 -2.96 -5.21
CA ASN A 213 -6.28 -1.63 -5.78
C ASN A 213 -5.47 -0.64 -4.94
N LEU A 214 -4.61 0.12 -5.60
CA LEU A 214 -3.81 1.16 -4.98
C LEU A 214 -3.92 2.44 -5.79
N LEU A 215 -4.17 3.55 -5.09
CA LEU A 215 -4.06 4.90 -5.62
C LEU A 215 -2.97 5.64 -4.89
N ILE A 216 -2.08 6.26 -5.63
CA ILE A 216 -0.96 7.06 -5.11
C ILE A 216 -1.20 8.51 -5.49
N GLN A 217 -1.22 9.39 -4.48
CA GLN A 217 -1.27 10.83 -4.67
C GLN A 217 0.05 11.47 -4.27
N VAL A 218 0.55 12.35 -5.11
CA VAL A 218 1.77 13.13 -4.86
C VAL A 218 1.41 14.57 -4.55
N ASN A 219 1.78 15.03 -3.36
CA ASN A 219 1.50 16.37 -2.87
C ASN A 219 2.70 17.29 -3.01
N SER A 220 2.49 18.56 -3.32
CA SER A 220 3.57 19.55 -3.47
C SER A 220 4.12 20.07 -2.15
N LYS A 221 3.38 19.89 -1.05
CA LYS A 221 3.74 20.43 0.27
C LYS A 221 3.40 19.42 1.35
N VAL A 222 4.16 19.48 2.44
CA VAL A 222 3.84 18.76 3.69
C VAL A 222 2.46 19.16 4.24
N GLY A 223 1.88 20.28 3.80
CA GLY A 223 0.58 20.75 4.27
C GLY A 223 0.56 20.99 5.78
N ASN A 224 -0.65 21.11 6.37
CA ASN A 224 -0.83 21.12 7.83
C ASN A 224 -0.72 19.71 8.44
N HIS A 225 -0.10 18.78 7.75
CA HIS A 225 -0.05 17.38 8.14
C HIS A 225 1.10 17.16 9.12
N SER A 226 0.82 17.37 10.40
CA SER A 226 1.70 16.96 11.52
C SER A 226 1.98 15.45 11.57
N TRP A 227 1.33 14.68 10.72
CA TRP A 227 1.37 13.22 10.65
C TRP A 227 2.30 12.67 9.55
N ILE A 228 3.02 13.50 8.80
CA ILE A 228 4.13 13.04 7.96
C ILE A 228 5.36 12.90 8.85
N GLN A 229 5.52 11.71 9.37
CA GLN A 229 6.59 11.36 10.29
C GLN A 229 7.47 10.22 9.77
N TRP A 230 7.23 9.81 8.53
CA TRP A 230 7.93 8.67 7.95
C TRP A 230 8.71 9.06 6.70
N MET A 231 9.89 8.53 6.59
CA MET A 231 10.69 8.53 5.37
C MET A 231 11.03 7.09 5.02
N TYR A 232 10.74 6.71 3.81
CA TYR A 232 11.16 5.42 3.26
C TYR A 232 12.41 5.64 2.43
N MET A 233 13.43 4.81 2.62
CA MET A 233 14.73 4.95 1.99
C MET A 233 15.16 3.63 1.38
N LEU A 234 15.80 3.71 0.23
CA LEU A 234 16.52 2.64 -0.43
C LEU A 234 18.03 2.93 -0.31
N THR A 235 18.80 1.97 0.18
CA THR A 235 20.26 2.08 0.40
C THR A 235 21.02 1.08 -0.43
#